data_004bd315f66e1bc37c76aa2d0c11d4d3
#
_entry.id   004bd315f66e1bc37c76aa2d0c11d4d3
#
_cell.length_a   1.000
_cell.length_b   1.000
_cell.length_c   1.000
_cell.angle_alpha   90.00
_cell.angle_beta   90.00
_cell.angle_gamma   90.00
#
_symmetry.space_group_name_H-M   'P 1'
#
loop_
_entity.id
_entity.type
_entity.pdbx_description
1 polymer ?
#
loop_
_entity_poly.entity_id
_entity_poly.type
_entity_poly.pdbx_seq_one_letter_code
_entity_poly.pdbx_strand_id
1 'polypeptide(L)'
;MQAIESIEALEAHYGKVSPLALSKVCDHITALYQRWIKASRFMILSTVGPGGTDASPRGDSEEVVRIVDAKTLWLPDWKGNNRLDSLKNIVEDGRLSLMFMVPGSDTVVRINGKAIVTADNDVTGAFERDGKLPCTVTVITVSEVYFQCAKALMRSGLWPVSYTHLTLP
;
A
#
# COMPACT_ATOMS: atom_id res chain seq x y z
N MET A 1 -31.11 11.96 6.81
CA MET A 1 -29.99 11.13 7.33
C MET A 1 -29.22 12.04 8.28
N GLN A 2 -28.94 11.58 9.50
CA GLN A 2 -28.16 12.35 10.48
C GLN A 2 -26.73 11.85 10.45
N ALA A 3 -25.77 12.75 10.24
CA ALA A 3 -24.35 12.42 10.27
C ALA A 3 -23.84 12.31 11.72
N ILE A 4 -22.81 11.49 11.95
CA ILE A 4 -22.04 11.50 13.18
C ILE A 4 -20.95 12.57 13.01
N GLU A 5 -20.96 13.58 13.86
CA GLU A 5 -20.13 14.79 13.68
C GLU A 5 -18.96 14.90 14.67
N SER A 6 -18.83 13.96 15.62
CA SER A 6 -17.69 13.93 16.54
C SER A 6 -17.12 12.54 16.74
N ILE A 7 -15.84 12.45 17.16
CA ILE A 7 -15.16 11.18 17.48
C ILE A 7 -15.86 10.51 18.66
N GLU A 8 -16.24 11.25 19.69
CA GLU A 8 -16.93 10.75 20.88
C GLU A 8 -18.27 10.11 20.51
N ALA A 9 -19.05 10.76 19.62
CA ALA A 9 -20.32 10.20 19.14
C ALA A 9 -20.09 8.94 18.31
N LEU A 10 -19.03 8.89 17.50
CA LEU A 10 -18.65 7.69 16.76
C LEU A 10 -18.25 6.53 17.71
N GLU A 11 -17.39 6.79 18.68
CA GLU A 11 -16.92 5.78 19.64
C GLU A 11 -18.03 5.22 20.52
N ALA A 12 -19.08 6.01 20.80
CA ALA A 12 -20.25 5.54 21.54
C ALA A 12 -21.02 4.41 20.83
N HIS A 13 -20.86 4.25 19.51
CA HIS A 13 -21.45 3.14 18.73
C HIS A 13 -20.59 1.89 18.70
N TYR A 14 -19.35 1.96 19.19
CA TYR A 14 -18.39 0.85 19.15
C TYR A 14 -17.87 0.52 20.55
N GLY A 15 -17.44 -0.70 20.75
CA GLY A 15 -16.80 -1.08 22.00
C GLY A 15 -15.33 -0.66 22.05
N LYS A 16 -14.67 -0.94 23.16
CA LYS A 16 -13.22 -0.70 23.32
C LYS A 16 -12.40 -1.49 22.30
N VAL A 17 -11.33 -0.87 21.81
CA VAL A 17 -10.37 -1.52 20.90
C VAL A 17 -9.78 -2.75 21.57
N SER A 18 -9.72 -3.86 20.85
CA SER A 18 -9.07 -5.09 21.35
C SER A 18 -7.56 -4.86 21.54
N PRO A 19 -6.97 -5.25 22.68
CA PRO A 19 -5.53 -5.17 22.91
C PRO A 19 -4.71 -5.86 21.80
N LEU A 20 -5.19 -6.97 21.25
CA LEU A 20 -4.55 -7.67 20.13
C LEU A 20 -4.54 -6.86 18.83
N ALA A 21 -5.51 -5.95 18.64
CA ALA A 21 -5.52 -5.08 17.48
C ALA A 21 -4.42 -4.00 17.54
N LEU A 22 -4.03 -3.61 18.74
CA LEU A 22 -2.97 -2.63 19.00
C LEU A 22 -1.58 -3.27 19.04
N SER A 23 -1.43 -4.43 19.71
CA SER A 23 -0.14 -5.08 19.92
C SER A 23 0.55 -5.57 18.63
N LYS A 24 -0.18 -5.77 17.55
CA LYS A 24 0.37 -6.17 16.24
C LYS A 24 0.93 -5.02 15.43
N VAL A 25 0.68 -3.77 15.83
CA VAL A 25 1.18 -2.58 15.12
C VAL A 25 2.64 -2.36 15.51
N CYS A 26 3.50 -2.29 14.50
CA CYS A 26 4.92 -1.98 14.66
C CYS A 26 5.23 -0.67 13.93
N ASP A 27 6.22 0.07 14.42
CA ASP A 27 6.73 1.29 13.77
C ASP A 27 7.80 0.99 12.71
N HIS A 28 8.10 -0.28 12.48
CA HIS A 28 9.12 -0.76 11.54
C HIS A 28 8.75 -2.13 10.95
N ILE A 29 9.37 -2.47 9.83
CA ILE A 29 9.18 -3.74 9.11
C ILE A 29 9.96 -4.84 9.84
N THR A 30 9.27 -5.68 10.59
CA THR A 30 9.85 -6.87 11.23
C THR A 30 10.18 -7.95 10.21
N ALA A 31 10.97 -8.96 10.60
CA ALA A 31 11.29 -10.09 9.73
C ALA A 31 10.03 -10.81 9.19
N LEU A 32 8.96 -10.88 9.99
CA LEU A 32 7.68 -11.46 9.56
C LEU A 32 7.00 -10.60 8.49
N TYR A 33 6.89 -9.29 8.69
CA TYR A 33 6.32 -8.37 7.70
C TYR A 33 7.15 -8.32 6.42
N GLN A 34 8.50 -8.37 6.53
CA GLN A 34 9.40 -8.43 5.39
C GLN A 34 9.09 -9.63 4.47
N ARG A 35 8.92 -10.84 5.05
CA ARG A 35 8.57 -12.04 4.27
C ARG A 35 7.25 -11.87 3.53
N TRP A 36 6.26 -11.23 4.17
CA TRP A 36 4.94 -11.01 3.58
C TRP A 36 4.98 -9.99 2.43
N ILE A 37 5.66 -8.88 2.64
CA ILE A 37 5.84 -7.83 1.62
C ILE A 37 6.58 -8.41 0.40
N LYS A 38 7.66 -9.17 0.60
CA LYS A 38 8.41 -9.84 -0.48
C LYS A 38 7.59 -10.87 -1.25
N ALA A 39 6.65 -11.55 -0.61
CA ALA A 39 5.76 -12.50 -1.27
C ALA A 39 4.64 -11.81 -2.08
N SER A 40 4.36 -10.53 -1.80
CA SER A 40 3.31 -9.79 -2.50
C SER A 40 3.76 -9.41 -3.91
N ARG A 41 2.89 -9.68 -4.89
CA ARG A 41 3.03 -9.25 -6.29
C ARG A 41 2.05 -8.14 -6.64
N PHE A 42 1.20 -7.79 -5.70
CA PHE A 42 0.16 -6.78 -5.88
C PHE A 42 -0.03 -5.98 -4.60
N MET A 43 -0.20 -4.67 -4.76
CA MET A 43 -0.59 -3.79 -3.67
C MET A 43 -1.47 -2.64 -4.17
N ILE A 44 -2.19 -2.02 -3.26
CA ILE A 44 -2.87 -0.74 -3.49
C ILE A 44 -2.04 0.35 -2.83
N LEU A 45 -1.71 1.38 -3.63
CA LEU A 45 -1.16 2.65 -3.16
C LEU A 45 -2.32 3.63 -3.00
N SER A 46 -2.53 4.12 -1.78
CA SER A 46 -3.50 5.19 -1.50
C SER A 46 -2.77 6.44 -1.06
N THR A 47 -3.15 7.58 -1.62
CA THR A 47 -2.51 8.87 -1.37
C THR A 47 -3.56 9.95 -1.12
N VAL A 48 -3.15 11.07 -0.54
CA VAL A 48 -3.99 12.24 -0.30
C VAL A 48 -3.22 13.50 -0.70
N GLY A 49 -3.92 14.45 -1.24
CA GLY A 49 -3.38 15.77 -1.60
C GLY A 49 -4.49 16.83 -1.54
N PRO A 50 -4.18 18.09 -1.83
CA PRO A 50 -5.16 19.18 -1.82
C PRO A 50 -6.37 18.94 -2.74
N GLY A 51 -6.17 18.19 -3.83
CA GLY A 51 -7.23 17.84 -4.78
C GLY A 51 -8.10 16.63 -4.35
N GLY A 52 -7.78 15.98 -3.23
CA GLY A 52 -8.52 14.81 -2.73
C GLY A 52 -7.65 13.57 -2.55
N THR A 53 -8.28 12.41 -2.65
CA THR A 53 -7.62 11.11 -2.47
C THR A 53 -7.51 10.36 -3.80
N ASP A 54 -6.48 9.51 -3.91
CA ASP A 54 -6.31 8.57 -5.01
C ASP A 54 -5.98 7.17 -4.47
N ALA A 55 -6.43 6.14 -5.17
CA ALA A 55 -6.14 4.74 -4.88
C ALA A 55 -5.76 4.02 -6.18
N SER A 56 -4.50 3.63 -6.29
CA SER A 56 -3.92 3.06 -7.52
C SER A 56 -3.43 1.64 -7.28
N PRO A 57 -3.84 0.66 -8.11
CA PRO A 57 -3.26 -0.67 -8.09
C PRO A 57 -1.82 -0.63 -8.60
N ARG A 58 -0.94 -1.36 -7.92
CA ARG A 58 0.45 -1.56 -8.29
C ARG A 58 0.76 -3.05 -8.29
N GLY A 59 1.40 -3.53 -9.33
CA GLY A 59 1.74 -4.94 -9.45
C GLY A 59 2.99 -5.15 -10.27
N ASP A 60 3.69 -6.24 -9.99
CA ASP A 60 4.90 -6.65 -10.70
C ASP A 60 4.97 -8.19 -10.73
N SER A 61 5.68 -8.75 -11.70
CA SER A 61 6.00 -10.18 -11.76
C SER A 61 6.99 -10.61 -10.67
N GLU A 62 7.76 -9.64 -10.13
CA GLU A 62 8.71 -9.80 -9.05
C GLU A 62 8.25 -9.05 -7.78
N GLU A 63 9.17 -8.54 -6.99
CA GLU A 63 8.86 -7.70 -5.82
C GLU A 63 8.29 -6.36 -6.26
N VAL A 64 7.09 -6.02 -5.80
CA VAL A 64 6.44 -4.75 -6.15
C VAL A 64 7.11 -3.54 -5.50
N VAL A 65 7.80 -3.74 -4.38
CA VAL A 65 8.64 -2.74 -3.69
C VAL A 65 9.95 -3.36 -3.26
N ARG A 66 11.00 -2.55 -3.17
CA ARG A 66 12.26 -2.93 -2.54
C ARG A 66 12.28 -2.50 -1.08
N ILE A 67 12.60 -3.43 -0.18
CA ILE A 67 12.85 -3.14 1.22
C ILE A 67 14.31 -2.73 1.35
N VAL A 68 14.57 -1.46 1.64
CA VAL A 68 15.93 -0.91 1.79
C VAL A 68 16.46 -1.18 3.20
N ASP A 69 15.62 -0.90 4.19
CA ASP A 69 15.88 -1.14 5.61
C ASP A 69 14.56 -1.36 6.38
N ALA A 70 14.63 -1.42 7.69
CA ALA A 70 13.46 -1.66 8.53
C ALA A 70 12.38 -0.55 8.47
N LYS A 71 12.73 0.63 7.97
CA LYS A 71 11.81 1.78 7.89
C LYS A 71 11.66 2.37 6.48
N THR A 72 12.37 1.83 5.48
CA THR A 72 12.44 2.42 4.16
C THR A 72 12.05 1.42 3.08
N LEU A 73 11.07 1.80 2.26
CA LEU A 73 10.68 1.10 1.04
C LEU A 73 10.91 1.98 -0.18
N TRP A 74 11.32 1.37 -1.28
CA TRP A 74 11.38 1.99 -2.59
C TRP A 74 10.35 1.34 -3.51
N LEU A 75 9.48 2.17 -4.10
CA LEU A 75 8.48 1.77 -5.09
C LEU A 75 8.85 2.39 -6.45
N PRO A 76 9.28 1.59 -7.45
CA PRO A 76 9.57 2.09 -8.78
C PRO A 76 8.29 2.47 -9.53
N ASP A 77 8.33 3.59 -10.26
CA ASP A 77 7.27 4.01 -11.16
C ASP A 77 7.76 3.97 -12.62
N TRP A 78 7.26 2.98 -13.34
CA TRP A 78 7.62 2.73 -14.74
C TRP A 78 6.78 3.59 -15.68
N LYS A 79 7.29 3.82 -16.90
CA LYS A 79 6.57 4.55 -17.93
C LYS A 79 5.20 3.91 -18.19
N GLY A 80 4.13 4.68 -17.98
CA GLY A 80 2.74 4.27 -18.19
C GLY A 80 1.96 5.31 -19.00
N ASN A 81 0.71 5.55 -18.63
CA ASN A 81 -0.20 6.48 -19.29
C ASN A 81 -0.02 7.96 -18.91
N ASN A 82 0.99 8.26 -18.07
CA ASN A 82 1.31 9.60 -17.55
C ASN A 82 0.19 10.27 -16.72
N ARG A 83 -0.78 9.53 -16.25
CA ARG A 83 -1.73 9.99 -15.24
C ARG A 83 -1.07 9.88 -13.87
N LEU A 84 -0.59 10.98 -13.33
CA LEU A 84 0.33 11.03 -12.19
C LEU A 84 -0.37 11.37 -10.88
N ASP A 85 -1.64 11.02 -10.70
CA ASP A 85 -2.45 11.49 -9.56
C ASP A 85 -1.82 11.10 -8.20
N SER A 86 -1.44 9.84 -8.01
CA SER A 86 -0.73 9.40 -6.80
C SER A 86 0.59 10.13 -6.58
N LEU A 87 1.40 10.32 -7.65
CA LEU A 87 2.70 10.98 -7.53
C LEU A 87 2.56 12.48 -7.22
N LYS A 88 1.57 13.14 -7.82
CA LYS A 88 1.25 14.55 -7.51
C LYS A 88 0.87 14.71 -6.04
N ASN A 89 -0.03 13.85 -5.54
CA ASN A 89 -0.41 13.85 -4.13
C ASN A 89 0.81 13.67 -3.21
N ILE A 90 1.73 12.75 -3.56
CA ILE A 90 2.95 12.53 -2.77
C ILE A 90 3.85 13.75 -2.79
N VAL A 91 4.01 14.42 -3.93
CA VAL A 91 4.84 15.66 -4.02
C VAL A 91 4.23 16.79 -3.19
N GLU A 92 2.90 16.89 -3.12
CA GLU A 92 2.20 17.97 -2.44
C GLU A 92 2.01 17.74 -0.92
N ASP A 93 1.72 16.50 -0.50
CA ASP A 93 1.36 16.17 0.90
C ASP A 93 2.32 15.14 1.51
N GLY A 94 2.69 14.12 0.75
CA GLY A 94 3.60 13.05 1.15
C GLY A 94 2.95 11.92 1.96
N ARG A 95 1.73 12.05 2.48
CA ARG A 95 1.05 10.98 3.23
C ARG A 95 0.55 9.90 2.30
N LEU A 96 0.76 8.65 2.68
CA LEU A 96 0.26 7.49 1.93
C LEU A 96 -0.06 6.29 2.81
N SER A 97 -0.82 5.37 2.21
CA SER A 97 -1.03 4.02 2.73
C SER A 97 -0.75 3.00 1.65
N LEU A 98 -0.17 1.86 2.05
CA LEU A 98 0.01 0.69 1.20
C LEU A 98 -0.80 -0.49 1.75
N MET A 99 -1.40 -1.26 0.86
CA MET A 99 -2.11 -2.48 1.21
C MET A 99 -1.59 -3.63 0.35
N PHE A 100 -0.74 -4.48 0.92
CA PHE A 100 -0.12 -5.62 0.26
C PHE A 100 -1.01 -6.85 0.34
N MET A 101 -1.21 -7.50 -0.80
CA MET A 101 -1.96 -8.75 -0.92
C MET A 101 -1.10 -9.83 -1.56
N VAL A 102 -1.17 -11.04 -1.01
CA VAL A 102 -0.49 -12.22 -1.55
C VAL A 102 -1.55 -13.11 -2.19
N PRO A 103 -1.44 -13.45 -3.48
CA PRO A 103 -2.42 -14.31 -4.14
C PRO A 103 -2.65 -15.62 -3.39
N GLY A 104 -3.90 -15.97 -3.17
CA GLY A 104 -4.30 -17.15 -2.42
C GLY A 104 -4.24 -17.01 -0.89
N SER A 105 -3.79 -15.88 -0.36
CA SER A 105 -3.82 -15.59 1.08
C SER A 105 -4.87 -14.52 1.41
N ASP A 106 -5.68 -14.79 2.40
CA ASP A 106 -6.70 -13.83 2.88
C ASP A 106 -6.13 -12.78 3.84
N THR A 107 -4.88 -12.94 4.27
CA THR A 107 -4.21 -11.96 5.14
C THR A 107 -3.66 -10.80 4.32
N VAL A 108 -3.82 -9.59 4.82
CA VAL A 108 -3.34 -8.35 4.22
C VAL A 108 -2.33 -7.68 5.14
N VAL A 109 -1.24 -7.16 4.59
CA VAL A 109 -0.31 -6.28 5.31
C VAL A 109 -0.58 -4.84 4.90
N ARG A 110 -0.75 -3.97 5.89
CA ARG A 110 -0.91 -2.53 5.69
C ARG A 110 0.29 -1.78 6.22
N ILE A 111 0.67 -0.74 5.48
CA ILE A 111 1.69 0.22 5.87
C ILE A 111 1.09 1.61 5.73
N ASN A 112 1.28 2.45 6.74
CA ASN A 112 1.06 3.89 6.66
C ASN A 112 2.40 4.62 6.83
N GLY A 113 2.58 5.72 6.13
CA GLY A 113 3.84 6.46 6.18
C GLY A 113 3.81 7.76 5.38
N LYS A 114 5.01 8.25 5.14
CA LYS A 114 5.26 9.41 4.30
C LYS A 114 6.23 9.05 3.18
N ALA A 115 6.15 9.77 2.07
CA ALA A 115 7.05 9.52 0.96
C ALA A 115 7.46 10.82 0.26
N ILE A 116 8.53 10.68 -0.51
CA ILE A 116 8.97 11.63 -1.53
C ILE A 116 9.11 10.91 -2.86
N VAL A 117 9.06 11.63 -3.95
CA VAL A 117 9.34 11.13 -5.30
C VAL A 117 10.72 11.62 -5.72
N THR A 118 11.56 10.72 -6.23
CA THR A 118 12.90 11.05 -6.74
C THR A 118 13.13 10.48 -8.14
N ALA A 119 13.94 11.17 -8.94
CA ALA A 119 14.50 10.70 -10.20
C ALA A 119 16.03 10.54 -10.10
N ASP A 120 16.57 10.44 -8.88
CA ASP A 120 18.00 10.24 -8.64
C ASP A 120 18.51 8.96 -9.33
N ASN A 121 19.60 9.08 -10.06
CA ASN A 121 20.16 7.99 -10.86
C ASN A 121 20.63 6.81 -10.01
N ASP A 122 21.15 7.05 -8.81
CA ASP A 122 21.59 5.98 -7.91
C ASP A 122 20.39 5.18 -7.38
N VAL A 123 19.23 5.84 -7.23
CA VAL A 123 18.00 5.20 -6.77
C VAL A 123 17.26 4.50 -7.91
N THR A 124 17.09 5.17 -9.04
CA THR A 124 16.44 4.58 -10.23
C THR A 124 17.28 3.46 -10.83
N GLY A 125 18.60 3.60 -10.88
CA GLY A 125 19.55 2.60 -11.36
C GLY A 125 19.50 1.28 -10.58
N ALA A 126 19.09 1.33 -9.32
CA ALA A 126 18.89 0.11 -8.53
C ALA A 126 17.79 -0.81 -9.07
N PHE A 127 16.92 -0.31 -9.97
CA PHE A 127 15.81 -1.04 -10.58
C PHE A 127 16.01 -1.33 -12.07
N GLU A 128 17.23 -1.18 -12.58
CA GLU A 128 17.48 -1.47 -14.00
C GLU A 128 17.01 -2.86 -14.38
N ARG A 129 16.27 -2.96 -15.49
CA ARG A 129 15.82 -4.21 -16.11
C ARG A 129 15.98 -4.10 -17.63
N ASP A 130 16.81 -4.95 -18.22
CA ASP A 130 17.04 -4.99 -19.66
C ASP A 130 17.39 -3.62 -20.27
N GLY A 131 18.23 -2.85 -19.60
CA GLY A 131 18.63 -1.49 -20.02
C GLY A 131 17.56 -0.43 -19.83
N LYS A 132 16.47 -0.73 -19.13
CA LYS A 132 15.38 0.23 -18.82
C LYS A 132 15.40 0.60 -17.35
N LEU A 133 15.17 1.86 -17.09
CA LEU A 133 15.03 2.41 -15.73
C LEU A 133 13.58 2.87 -15.50
N PRO A 134 13.10 2.83 -14.25
CA PRO A 134 11.86 3.52 -13.90
C PRO A 134 12.02 5.02 -14.09
N CYS A 135 10.93 5.73 -14.41
CA CYS A 135 10.95 7.19 -14.56
C CYS A 135 11.26 7.88 -13.22
N THR A 136 10.72 7.34 -12.14
CA THR A 136 10.92 7.83 -10.77
C THR A 136 10.86 6.68 -9.78
N VAL A 137 11.28 6.93 -8.56
CA VAL A 137 11.09 6.03 -7.42
C VAL A 137 10.42 6.82 -6.29
N THR A 138 9.37 6.25 -5.75
CA THR A 138 8.76 6.72 -4.52
C THR A 138 9.53 6.14 -3.33
N VAL A 139 10.20 7.00 -2.57
CA VAL A 139 10.94 6.64 -1.35
C VAL A 139 9.99 6.80 -0.17
N ILE A 140 9.66 5.71 0.51
CA ILE A 140 8.63 5.63 1.54
C ILE A 140 9.28 5.42 2.89
N THR A 141 8.98 6.31 3.85
CA THR A 141 9.32 6.14 5.26
C THR A 141 8.13 5.55 6.00
N VAL A 142 8.30 4.38 6.58
CA VAL A 142 7.28 3.63 7.32
C VAL A 142 7.04 4.28 8.68
N SER A 143 5.79 4.66 8.95
CA SER A 143 5.34 5.12 10.27
C SER A 143 4.74 3.98 11.08
N GLU A 144 3.96 3.11 10.43
CA GLU A 144 3.39 1.91 11.04
C GLU A 144 3.17 0.80 10.01
N VAL A 145 3.26 -0.44 10.48
CA VAL A 145 2.97 -1.65 9.72
C VAL A 145 2.20 -2.64 10.58
N TYR A 146 1.17 -3.29 10.00
CA TYR A 146 0.37 -4.28 10.71
C TYR A 146 -0.40 -5.20 9.77
N PHE A 147 -0.75 -6.40 10.28
CA PHE A 147 -1.66 -7.31 9.60
C PHE A 147 -3.11 -6.87 9.75
N GLN A 148 -3.85 -6.89 8.65
CA GLN A 148 -5.30 -6.77 8.64
C GLN A 148 -5.93 -8.17 8.70
N CYS A 149 -7.06 -8.31 9.39
CA CYS A 149 -7.74 -9.59 9.50
C CYS A 149 -8.26 -10.08 8.13
N ALA A 150 -8.28 -11.41 7.97
CA ALA A 150 -8.67 -12.11 6.74
C ALA A 150 -10.16 -11.97 6.37
N LYS A 151 -11.02 -11.54 7.30
CA LYS A 151 -12.48 -11.60 7.16
C LYS A 151 -13.04 -10.90 5.90
N ALA A 152 -12.43 -9.80 5.47
CA ALA A 152 -12.90 -9.05 4.30
C ALA A 152 -12.68 -9.87 3.01
N LEU A 153 -11.47 -10.42 2.83
CA LEU A 153 -11.10 -11.21 1.65
C LEU A 153 -11.85 -12.54 1.63
N MET A 154 -11.97 -13.21 2.78
CA MET A 154 -12.75 -14.45 2.89
C MET A 154 -14.22 -14.24 2.53
N ARG A 155 -14.87 -13.18 3.03
CA ARG A 155 -16.28 -12.90 2.72
C ARG A 155 -16.51 -12.48 1.28
N SER A 156 -15.54 -11.81 0.67
CA SER A 156 -15.64 -11.41 -0.74
C SER A 156 -15.36 -12.55 -1.72
N GLY A 157 -14.77 -13.65 -1.25
CA GLY A 157 -14.31 -14.73 -2.13
C GLY A 157 -13.30 -14.25 -3.16
N LEU A 158 -12.37 -13.37 -2.78
CA LEU A 158 -11.47 -12.71 -3.72
C LEU A 158 -10.59 -13.68 -4.52
N TRP A 159 -10.14 -14.76 -3.90
CA TRP A 159 -9.21 -15.73 -4.51
C TRP A 159 -9.83 -16.98 -5.17
N PRO A 160 -11.02 -17.46 -4.79
CA PRO A 160 -11.62 -18.63 -5.47
C PRO A 160 -11.88 -18.38 -6.95
N VAL A 161 -11.44 -19.32 -7.80
CA VAL A 161 -11.43 -19.22 -9.28
C VAL A 161 -12.79 -19.61 -9.88
N SER A 162 -13.90 -19.13 -9.35
CA SER A 162 -15.23 -19.42 -9.93
C SER A 162 -15.88 -18.19 -10.61
N TYR A 163 -15.06 -17.29 -11.13
CA TYR A 163 -15.59 -16.10 -11.80
C TYR A 163 -15.87 -16.36 -13.26
N THR A 164 -17.13 -16.26 -13.63
CA THR A 164 -17.52 -15.86 -14.98
C THR A 164 -16.81 -14.56 -15.33
N HIS A 165 -16.14 -14.54 -16.48
CA HIS A 165 -15.46 -13.34 -16.98
C HIS A 165 -16.45 -12.18 -17.06
N LEU A 166 -16.27 -11.18 -16.19
CA LEU A 166 -16.93 -9.89 -16.36
C LEU A 166 -16.21 -9.18 -17.51
N THR A 167 -16.77 -9.22 -18.70
CA THR A 167 -16.36 -8.35 -19.79
C THR A 167 -16.95 -6.97 -19.52
N LEU A 168 -16.09 -5.98 -19.36
CA LEU A 168 -16.52 -4.59 -19.37
C LEU A 168 -17.04 -4.23 -20.77
N PRO A 169 -18.10 -3.43 -20.87
CA PRO A 169 -18.63 -2.99 -22.16
C PRO A 169 -17.65 -2.16 -22.95
#